data_256df720b1a076d0d8c3b2f4d526d2c5
#
_entry.id   256df720b1a076d0d8c3b2f4d526d2c5
#
_cell.length_a   1.000
_cell.length_b   1.000
_cell.length_c   1.000
_cell.angle_alpha   90.00
_cell.angle_beta   90.00
_cell.angle_gamma   90.00
#
_symmetry.space_group_name_H-M   'P 1'
#
loop_
_entity.id
_entity.type
_entity.pdbx_description
1 polymer ?
#
loop_
_entity_poly.entity_id
_entity_poly.type
_entity_poly.pdbx_seq_one_letter_code
_entity_poly.pdbx_strand_id
1 'polypeptide(L)'
;KQHHIWGNGTSPVIAGDRVFLNFGPGPKTTLYCFDKKTGKTLWEHHEPGGDSGKAGNKNWLGSWSDPILRQTGSRHELLMSYPGRACAFDPMSGKEWWTCEGLTKLVYNSPVYADGLMIAMSGYGGAAMAIQTGGSGDVTEKNRVWYEPKVQQRIGSGVIRDGHHYILTDGGIVECRDIKTGKLVFNERVKGPGPTGQNWSSLVLSADGLCYAANQGGDCFVFKATPKFELLSTNSLGEKIIGSIAVSDGHLFIRGYKNLWCVGKK
;
A
#
# COMPACT_ATOMS: atom_id res chain seq x y z
N LYS A 1 1.59 -23.05 3.17
CA LYS A 1 2.41 -23.35 1.97
C LYS A 1 2.36 -22.16 1.02
N GLN A 2 3.52 -21.62 0.63
CA GLN A 2 3.60 -20.54 -0.35
C GLN A 2 3.16 -21.06 -1.73
N HIS A 3 2.18 -20.42 -2.33
CA HIS A 3 1.62 -20.81 -3.63
C HIS A 3 2.09 -19.92 -4.78
N HIS A 4 2.31 -18.64 -4.53
CA HIS A 4 2.75 -17.68 -5.54
C HIS A 4 4.26 -17.52 -5.53
N ILE A 5 4.90 -17.24 -6.70
CA ILE A 5 6.37 -17.10 -6.80
C ILE A 5 6.91 -15.92 -5.97
N TRP A 6 6.13 -14.85 -5.79
CA TRP A 6 6.52 -13.68 -5.00
C TRP A 6 6.20 -13.80 -3.51
N GLY A 7 5.60 -14.90 -3.07
CA GLY A 7 5.26 -15.11 -1.68
C GLY A 7 4.15 -14.21 -1.16
N ASN A 8 4.05 -14.14 0.17
CA ASN A 8 3.19 -13.23 0.89
C ASN A 8 4.02 -12.03 1.35
N GLY A 9 3.46 -10.84 1.27
CA GLY A 9 4.16 -9.60 1.65
C GLY A 9 3.33 -8.70 2.57
N THR A 10 2.21 -9.21 3.10
CA THR A 10 1.29 -8.45 3.92
C THR A 10 1.70 -8.41 5.39
N SER A 11 1.39 -7.32 6.05
CA SER A 11 1.62 -7.10 7.47
C SER A 11 0.31 -7.19 8.26
N PRO A 12 0.33 -7.71 9.50
CA PRO A 12 -0.84 -7.70 10.35
C PRO A 12 -1.15 -6.28 10.86
N VAL A 13 -2.43 -5.98 10.98
CA VAL A 13 -2.93 -4.72 11.57
C VAL A 13 -3.65 -5.04 12.87
N ILE A 14 -3.28 -4.35 13.93
CA ILE A 14 -3.86 -4.53 15.27
C ILE A 14 -4.82 -3.40 15.58
N ALA A 15 -6.03 -3.74 16.03
CA ALA A 15 -6.99 -2.78 16.55
C ALA A 15 -7.73 -3.37 17.75
N GLY A 16 -7.55 -2.77 18.91
CA GLY A 16 -8.09 -3.28 20.16
C GLY A 16 -7.62 -4.71 20.46
N ASP A 17 -8.54 -5.63 20.59
CA ASP A 17 -8.27 -7.05 20.84
C ASP A 17 -8.25 -7.91 19.57
N ARG A 18 -8.18 -7.30 18.39
CA ARG A 18 -8.20 -7.98 17.09
C ARG A 18 -6.93 -7.79 16.30
N VAL A 19 -6.59 -8.80 15.52
CA VAL A 19 -5.50 -8.76 14.52
C VAL A 19 -6.11 -9.10 13.17
N PHE A 20 -5.93 -8.23 12.20
CA PHE A 20 -6.36 -8.44 10.82
C PHE A 20 -5.15 -8.77 9.94
N LEU A 21 -5.27 -9.78 9.11
CA LEU A 21 -4.20 -10.21 8.20
C LEU A 21 -4.81 -10.63 6.87
N ASN A 22 -4.40 -9.98 5.80
CA ASN A 22 -4.69 -10.44 4.45
C ASN A 22 -3.65 -11.48 4.05
N PHE A 23 -4.04 -12.74 3.93
CA PHE A 23 -3.15 -13.84 3.57
C PHE A 23 -3.38 -14.26 2.12
N GLY A 24 -2.46 -13.87 1.28
CA GLY A 24 -2.47 -14.13 -0.15
C GLY A 24 -1.22 -13.60 -0.82
N PRO A 25 -1.07 -13.80 -2.10
CA PRO A 25 -1.91 -14.58 -3.00
C PRO A 25 -1.68 -16.09 -2.93
N GLY A 26 -2.64 -16.81 -3.42
CA GLY A 26 -2.64 -18.26 -3.51
C GLY A 26 -3.88 -18.70 -4.31
N PRO A 27 -4.30 -19.98 -4.25
CA PRO A 27 -5.55 -20.42 -4.87
C PRO A 27 -6.76 -19.59 -4.44
N LYS A 28 -6.70 -19.05 -3.24
CA LYS A 28 -7.57 -17.98 -2.73
C LYS A 28 -6.74 -17.00 -1.89
N THR A 29 -7.19 -15.76 -1.79
CA THR A 29 -6.72 -14.77 -0.81
C THR A 29 -7.70 -14.75 0.34
N THR A 30 -7.21 -14.74 1.57
CA THR A 30 -8.07 -14.77 2.77
C THR A 30 -7.75 -13.63 3.70
N LEU A 31 -8.74 -12.81 4.01
CA LEU A 31 -8.67 -11.83 5.08
C LEU A 31 -9.10 -12.50 6.38
N TYR A 32 -8.19 -12.58 7.32
CA TYR A 32 -8.43 -13.14 8.65
C TYR A 32 -8.62 -12.05 9.68
N CYS A 33 -9.48 -12.33 10.64
CA CYS A 33 -9.53 -11.65 11.93
C CYS A 33 -9.25 -12.64 13.05
N PHE A 34 -8.22 -12.38 13.83
CA PHE A 34 -7.85 -13.20 14.96
C PHE A 34 -8.10 -12.45 16.29
N ASP A 35 -8.40 -13.20 17.33
CA ASP A 35 -8.27 -12.71 18.71
C ASP A 35 -6.78 -12.51 19.02
N LYS A 36 -6.41 -11.33 19.46
CA LYS A 36 -5.00 -10.94 19.70
C LYS A 36 -4.34 -11.76 20.82
N LYS A 37 -5.10 -12.20 21.82
CA LYS A 37 -4.56 -12.91 22.98
C LYS A 37 -4.40 -14.40 22.74
N THR A 38 -5.38 -14.99 22.05
CA THR A 38 -5.46 -16.44 21.90
C THR A 38 -5.01 -16.92 20.51
N GLY A 39 -4.96 -16.04 19.53
CA GLY A 39 -4.72 -16.38 18.12
C GLY A 39 -5.91 -17.11 17.45
N LYS A 40 -7.05 -17.23 18.14
CA LYS A 40 -8.23 -17.88 17.57
C LYS A 40 -8.79 -17.06 16.42
N THR A 41 -9.11 -17.72 15.30
CA THR A 41 -9.84 -17.09 14.20
C THR A 41 -11.25 -16.72 14.66
N LEU A 42 -11.61 -15.45 14.54
CA LEU A 42 -12.92 -14.90 14.87
C LEU A 42 -13.84 -14.89 13.64
N TRP A 43 -13.28 -14.50 12.49
CA TRP A 43 -13.93 -14.60 11.20
C TRP A 43 -12.89 -14.62 10.08
N GLU A 44 -13.30 -15.03 8.89
CA GLU A 44 -12.51 -15.01 7.67
C GLU A 44 -13.38 -14.64 6.48
N HIS A 45 -12.77 -13.94 5.50
CA HIS A 45 -13.36 -13.60 4.21
C HIS A 45 -12.45 -14.09 3.09
N HIS A 46 -13.04 -14.69 2.04
CA HIS A 46 -12.29 -15.28 0.94
C HIS A 46 -12.50 -14.50 -0.35
N GLU A 47 -11.40 -14.19 -1.04
CA GLU A 47 -11.39 -13.64 -2.38
C GLU A 47 -10.82 -14.67 -3.38
N PRO A 48 -11.24 -14.61 -4.64
CA PRO A 48 -10.60 -15.39 -5.69
C PRO A 48 -9.10 -15.13 -5.72
N GLY A 49 -8.33 -16.18 -5.96
CA GLY A 49 -6.88 -16.08 -6.07
C GLY A 49 -6.35 -16.77 -7.31
N GLY A 50 -5.04 -16.68 -7.49
CA GLY A 50 -4.30 -17.35 -8.54
C GLY A 50 -2.99 -17.87 -7.98
N ASP A 51 -2.55 -19.01 -8.46
CA ASP A 51 -1.30 -19.65 -8.06
C ASP A 51 -0.18 -19.45 -9.10
N SER A 52 -0.20 -18.32 -9.73
CA SER A 52 0.63 -17.99 -10.88
C SER A 52 2.11 -18.02 -10.64
N GLY A 53 2.83 -18.32 -11.69
CA GLY A 53 4.27 -18.38 -11.72
C GLY A 53 4.85 -19.70 -11.25
N LYS A 54 4.02 -20.66 -10.80
CA LYS A 54 4.44 -22.05 -10.55
C LYS A 54 3.98 -22.95 -11.70
N ALA A 55 4.86 -23.83 -12.13
CA ALA A 55 4.57 -24.86 -13.15
C ALA A 55 3.90 -24.33 -14.43
N GLY A 56 4.26 -23.11 -14.87
CA GLY A 56 3.71 -22.50 -16.08
C GLY A 56 2.28 -21.96 -15.97
N ASN A 57 1.69 -21.98 -14.79
CA ASN A 57 0.39 -21.38 -14.56
C ASN A 57 0.44 -19.86 -14.81
N LYS A 58 -0.50 -19.34 -15.61
CA LYS A 58 -0.58 -17.92 -16.03
C LYS A 58 -1.70 -17.15 -15.33
N ASN A 59 -2.32 -17.72 -14.32
CA ASN A 59 -3.38 -17.04 -13.58
C ASN A 59 -2.81 -16.00 -12.60
N TRP A 60 -2.40 -14.85 -13.13
CA TRP A 60 -1.86 -13.73 -12.36
C TRP A 60 -3.01 -12.96 -11.68
N LEU A 61 -3.37 -13.40 -10.49
CA LEU A 61 -4.41 -12.80 -9.67
C LEU A 61 -3.95 -12.78 -8.22
N GLY A 62 -3.99 -11.63 -7.57
CA GLY A 62 -3.63 -11.57 -6.17
C GLY A 62 -3.61 -10.19 -5.56
N SER A 63 -3.73 -10.15 -4.24
CA SER A 63 -3.57 -8.95 -3.43
C SER A 63 -2.48 -9.16 -2.38
N TRP A 64 -1.54 -8.21 -2.34
CA TRP A 64 -0.52 -8.04 -1.30
C TRP A 64 -0.83 -6.82 -0.42
N SER A 65 -2.05 -6.30 -0.54
CA SER A 65 -2.53 -5.13 0.18
C SER A 65 -2.71 -5.45 1.67
N ASP A 66 -2.24 -4.56 2.53
CA ASP A 66 -2.56 -4.60 3.95
C ASP A 66 -3.94 -3.94 4.19
N PRO A 67 -4.72 -4.44 5.16
CA PRO A 67 -5.93 -3.76 5.59
C PRO A 67 -5.61 -2.45 6.32
N ILE A 68 -6.48 -1.47 6.20
CA ILE A 68 -6.44 -0.29 7.07
C ILE A 68 -7.77 -0.13 7.79
N LEU A 69 -7.72 0.15 9.10
CA LEU A 69 -8.91 0.42 9.89
C LEU A 69 -9.12 1.93 10.03
N ARG A 70 -10.31 2.42 9.69
CA ARG A 70 -10.68 3.82 9.78
C ARG A 70 -12.09 3.99 10.34
N GLN A 71 -12.29 5.09 11.01
CA GLN A 71 -13.62 5.51 11.40
C GLN A 71 -14.25 6.30 10.25
N THR A 72 -15.46 5.94 9.88
CA THR A 72 -16.27 6.59 8.85
C THR A 72 -17.65 6.88 9.44
N GLY A 73 -17.92 8.14 9.73
CA GLY A 73 -19.12 8.51 10.47
C GLY A 73 -19.16 7.85 11.85
N SER A 74 -20.23 7.10 12.13
CA SER A 74 -20.43 6.41 13.41
C SER A 74 -19.87 4.98 13.45
N ARG A 75 -19.30 4.48 12.36
CA ARG A 75 -18.81 3.09 12.26
C ARG A 75 -17.32 3.01 11.94
N HIS A 76 -16.72 1.87 12.26
CA HIS A 76 -15.39 1.53 11.83
C HIS A 76 -15.46 0.71 10.53
N GLU A 77 -14.61 1.02 9.57
CA GLU A 77 -14.48 0.30 8.31
C GLU A 77 -13.06 -0.28 8.19
N LEU A 78 -12.98 -1.57 7.90
CA LEU A 78 -11.74 -2.23 7.52
C LEU A 78 -11.63 -2.19 6.00
N LEU A 79 -10.80 -1.26 5.49
CA LEU A 79 -10.65 -0.97 4.07
C LEU A 79 -9.64 -1.91 3.44
N MET A 80 -9.96 -2.46 2.27
CA MET A 80 -9.12 -3.39 1.53
C MET A 80 -9.12 -3.11 0.04
N SER A 81 -8.02 -3.51 -0.62
CA SER A 81 -7.90 -3.52 -2.07
C SER A 81 -7.66 -4.94 -2.57
N TYR A 82 -8.52 -5.39 -3.47
CA TYR A 82 -8.47 -6.72 -4.07
C TYR A 82 -8.44 -6.66 -5.61
N PRO A 83 -8.09 -7.76 -6.29
CA PRO A 83 -8.25 -7.84 -7.73
C PRO A 83 -9.66 -7.45 -8.16
N GLY A 84 -9.74 -6.46 -9.05
CA GLY A 84 -10.99 -5.93 -9.58
C GLY A 84 -11.66 -4.83 -8.74
N ARG A 85 -11.41 -4.74 -7.44
CA ARG A 85 -12.20 -3.90 -6.55
C ARG A 85 -11.48 -3.39 -5.30
N ALA A 86 -11.96 -2.30 -4.74
CA ALA A 86 -11.74 -1.92 -3.36
C ALA A 86 -13.02 -2.15 -2.55
N CYS A 87 -12.91 -2.40 -1.26
CA CYS A 87 -14.06 -2.71 -0.41
C CYS A 87 -13.83 -2.35 1.05
N ALA A 88 -14.90 -2.36 1.83
CA ALA A 88 -14.86 -2.20 3.27
C ALA A 88 -15.66 -3.29 3.99
N PHE A 89 -15.11 -3.74 5.10
CA PHE A 89 -15.74 -4.74 5.96
C PHE A 89 -16.04 -4.16 7.34
N ASP A 90 -17.05 -4.73 7.98
CA ASP A 90 -17.23 -4.60 9.42
C ASP A 90 -16.08 -5.32 10.14
N PRO A 91 -15.24 -4.62 10.90
CA PRO A 91 -14.13 -5.25 11.60
C PRO A 91 -14.58 -6.25 12.67
N MET A 92 -15.83 -6.17 13.13
CA MET A 92 -16.37 -7.04 14.16
C MET A 92 -16.87 -8.37 13.61
N SER A 93 -17.59 -8.36 12.49
CA SER A 93 -18.25 -9.54 11.92
C SER A 93 -17.62 -10.04 10.61
N GLY A 94 -16.79 -9.25 9.94
CA GLY A 94 -16.28 -9.55 8.59
C GLY A 94 -17.32 -9.37 7.50
N LYS A 95 -18.51 -8.84 7.82
CA LYS A 95 -19.52 -8.53 6.81
C LYS A 95 -19.05 -7.40 5.91
N GLU A 96 -19.13 -7.59 4.60
CA GLU A 96 -18.85 -6.53 3.64
C GLU A 96 -19.90 -5.42 3.74
N TRP A 97 -19.42 -4.18 3.90
CA TRP A 97 -20.25 -2.99 3.91
C TRP A 97 -20.52 -2.48 2.50
N TRP A 98 -19.44 -2.32 1.73
CA TRP A 98 -19.52 -1.80 0.37
C TRP A 98 -18.36 -2.32 -0.49
N THR A 99 -18.57 -2.27 -1.79
CA THR A 99 -17.57 -2.54 -2.83
C THR A 99 -17.56 -1.43 -3.87
N CYS A 100 -16.39 -1.19 -4.49
CA CYS A 100 -16.19 -0.25 -5.60
C CYS A 100 -15.29 -0.91 -6.64
N GLU A 101 -15.78 -1.12 -7.84
CA GLU A 101 -15.04 -1.76 -8.93
C GLU A 101 -14.03 -0.82 -9.58
N GLY A 102 -13.01 -1.37 -10.25
CA GLY A 102 -12.07 -0.63 -11.08
C GLY A 102 -10.61 -1.03 -10.95
N LEU A 103 -10.21 -1.80 -9.92
CA LEU A 103 -8.83 -2.28 -9.82
C LEU A 103 -8.56 -3.40 -10.83
N THR A 104 -7.28 -3.67 -11.12
CA THR A 104 -6.85 -4.74 -12.00
C THR A 104 -6.47 -6.00 -11.24
N LYS A 105 -5.93 -7.00 -11.93
CA LYS A 105 -5.68 -8.36 -11.40
C LYS A 105 -4.63 -8.43 -10.29
N LEU A 106 -3.70 -7.50 -10.26
CA LEU A 106 -2.58 -7.52 -9.31
C LEU A 106 -2.60 -6.24 -8.47
N VAL A 107 -2.80 -6.40 -7.19
CA VAL A 107 -2.88 -5.30 -6.22
C VAL A 107 -1.74 -5.42 -5.23
N TYR A 108 -0.74 -4.55 -5.33
CA TYR A 108 0.42 -4.54 -4.45
C TYR A 108 0.31 -3.50 -3.34
N ASN A 109 -0.30 -2.36 -3.67
CA ASN A 109 -0.39 -1.23 -2.77
C ASN A 109 -1.45 -1.45 -1.71
N SER A 110 -1.13 -1.15 -0.48
CA SER A 110 -2.12 -0.96 0.57
C SER A 110 -2.88 0.34 0.32
N PRO A 111 -4.19 0.40 0.59
CA PRO A 111 -4.93 1.64 0.46
C PRO A 111 -4.38 2.69 1.44
N VAL A 112 -4.54 3.96 1.09
CA VAL A 112 -4.28 5.07 2.01
C VAL A 112 -5.55 5.89 2.17
N TYR A 113 -5.68 6.59 3.30
CA TYR A 113 -6.92 7.26 3.67
C TYR A 113 -6.65 8.62 4.31
N ALA A 114 -7.36 9.63 3.84
CA ALA A 114 -7.47 10.94 4.46
C ALA A 114 -8.77 11.62 4.04
N ASP A 115 -9.29 12.49 4.87
CA ASP A 115 -10.43 13.39 4.58
C ASP A 115 -11.68 12.66 4.06
N GLY A 116 -11.94 11.44 4.54
CA GLY A 116 -13.07 10.63 4.09
C GLY A 116 -12.82 9.90 2.77
N LEU A 117 -11.66 10.05 2.15
CA LEU A 117 -11.31 9.42 0.88
C LEU A 117 -10.34 8.26 1.08
N MET A 118 -10.67 7.10 0.51
CA MET A 118 -9.76 5.99 0.30
C MET A 118 -9.12 6.12 -1.08
N ILE A 119 -7.80 6.13 -1.15
CA ILE A 119 -7.07 6.00 -2.42
C ILE A 119 -6.66 4.55 -2.57
N ALA A 120 -7.15 3.91 -3.61
CA ALA A 120 -6.85 2.53 -3.96
C ALA A 120 -6.12 2.45 -5.30
N MET A 121 -5.11 1.60 -5.39
CA MET A 121 -4.27 1.46 -6.58
C MET A 121 -3.98 -0.01 -6.87
N SER A 122 -3.84 -0.31 -8.15
CA SER A 122 -3.31 -1.58 -8.62
C SER A 122 -1.80 -1.50 -8.86
N GLY A 123 -1.15 -2.65 -9.01
CA GLY A 123 0.28 -2.75 -9.35
C GLY A 123 0.60 -2.45 -10.82
N TYR A 124 1.00 -3.44 -11.57
CA TYR A 124 1.48 -3.35 -12.96
C TYR A 124 0.59 -2.55 -13.88
N GLY A 125 0.94 -1.25 -14.11
CA GLY A 125 0.25 -0.39 -15.06
C GLY A 125 -1.27 -0.41 -14.94
N GLY A 126 -1.76 -0.68 -13.74
CA GLY A 126 -3.17 -0.78 -13.45
C GLY A 126 -3.82 0.53 -13.03
N ALA A 127 -5.03 0.45 -12.51
CA ALA A 127 -5.83 1.60 -12.17
C ALA A 127 -5.44 2.26 -10.82
N ALA A 128 -5.85 3.51 -10.68
CA ALA A 128 -5.91 4.24 -9.42
C ALA A 128 -7.27 4.92 -9.29
N MET A 129 -7.79 5.02 -8.08
CA MET A 129 -9.07 5.68 -7.82
C MET A 129 -9.17 6.25 -6.42
N ALA A 130 -9.98 7.28 -6.25
CA ALA A 130 -10.44 7.74 -4.95
C ALA A 130 -11.91 7.36 -4.75
N ILE A 131 -12.20 6.91 -3.55
CA ILE A 131 -13.53 6.45 -3.14
C ILE A 131 -13.92 7.20 -1.87
N GLN A 132 -15.07 7.89 -1.90
CA GLN A 132 -15.68 8.40 -0.68
C GLN A 132 -16.11 7.21 0.18
N THR A 133 -15.52 7.06 1.36
CA THR A 133 -15.85 5.96 2.27
C THR A 133 -17.26 6.11 2.85
N GLY A 134 -17.79 5.02 3.36
CA GLY A 134 -19.18 4.95 3.79
C GLY A 134 -20.09 4.35 2.69
N GLY A 135 -21.36 4.32 2.94
CA GLY A 135 -22.33 3.71 2.02
C GLY A 135 -22.54 2.22 2.27
N SER A 136 -23.22 1.52 1.36
CA SER A 136 -23.46 0.09 1.42
C SER A 136 -23.71 -0.49 0.02
N GLY A 137 -23.38 -1.77 -0.17
CA GLY A 137 -23.50 -2.46 -1.45
C GLY A 137 -22.48 -1.95 -2.47
N ASP A 138 -22.82 -2.02 -3.74
CA ASP A 138 -21.99 -1.45 -4.81
C ASP A 138 -22.09 0.08 -4.81
N VAL A 139 -20.95 0.73 -4.57
CA VAL A 139 -20.85 2.19 -4.52
C VAL A 139 -20.08 2.77 -5.70
N THR A 140 -19.79 1.97 -6.72
CA THR A 140 -18.95 2.35 -7.87
C THR A 140 -19.40 3.65 -8.51
N GLU A 141 -20.67 3.76 -8.84
CA GLU A 141 -21.19 4.95 -9.52
C GLU A 141 -21.43 6.16 -8.59
N LYS A 142 -21.62 5.91 -7.29
CA LYS A 142 -21.99 6.97 -6.33
C LYS A 142 -20.82 7.56 -5.60
N ASN A 143 -19.84 6.72 -5.23
CA ASN A 143 -18.78 7.09 -4.32
C ASN A 143 -17.39 7.12 -4.96
N ARG A 144 -17.21 6.63 -6.19
CA ARG A 144 -15.94 6.74 -6.91
C ARG A 144 -15.77 8.17 -7.40
N VAL A 145 -14.96 8.95 -6.67
CA VAL A 145 -14.76 10.39 -6.88
C VAL A 145 -14.00 10.66 -8.17
N TRP A 146 -12.96 9.87 -8.42
CA TRP A 146 -12.22 9.88 -9.68
C TRP A 146 -11.65 8.49 -9.96
N TYR A 147 -11.32 8.27 -11.24
CA TYR A 147 -10.80 7.02 -11.74
C TYR A 147 -9.78 7.25 -12.85
N GLU A 148 -8.58 6.72 -12.69
CA GLU A 148 -7.54 6.69 -13.70
C GLU A 148 -7.28 5.22 -14.07
N PRO A 149 -7.69 4.77 -15.27
CA PRO A 149 -7.64 3.36 -15.64
C PRO A 149 -6.22 2.82 -15.84
N LYS A 150 -5.25 3.71 -16.05
CA LYS A 150 -3.86 3.34 -16.29
C LYS A 150 -2.90 4.33 -15.67
N VAL A 151 -2.19 3.89 -14.66
CA VAL A 151 -1.13 4.65 -14.00
C VAL A 151 0.21 3.94 -14.14
N GLN A 152 1.31 4.63 -13.81
CA GLN A 152 2.63 4.00 -13.81
C GLN A 152 2.69 2.85 -12.80
N GLN A 153 3.55 1.87 -13.08
CA GLN A 153 3.75 0.73 -12.18
C GLN A 153 4.23 1.18 -10.80
N ARG A 154 3.57 0.64 -9.77
CA ARG A 154 3.86 0.89 -8.36
C ARG A 154 3.79 -0.41 -7.58
N ILE A 155 4.71 -0.59 -6.66
CA ILE A 155 4.72 -1.75 -5.74
C ILE A 155 4.58 -1.26 -4.31
N GLY A 156 5.41 -0.33 -3.87
CA GLY A 156 5.27 0.31 -2.57
C GLY A 156 4.01 1.19 -2.47
N SER A 157 3.48 1.30 -1.27
CA SER A 157 2.34 2.18 -0.97
C SER A 157 2.80 3.63 -0.81
N GLY A 158 1.92 4.57 -1.13
CA GLY A 158 2.15 5.99 -0.92
C GLY A 158 1.74 6.48 0.46
N VAL A 159 1.78 7.80 0.63
CA VAL A 159 1.32 8.51 1.83
C VAL A 159 0.47 9.71 1.45
N ILE A 160 -0.39 10.16 2.36
CA ILE A 160 -1.19 11.37 2.15
C ILE A 160 -0.79 12.43 3.18
N ARG A 161 -0.62 13.67 2.71
CA ARG A 161 -0.46 14.86 3.54
C ARG A 161 -1.11 16.06 2.89
N ASP A 162 -1.86 16.83 3.69
CA ASP A 162 -2.46 18.11 3.28
C ASP A 162 -3.22 18.03 1.94
N GLY A 163 -4.07 16.98 1.80
CA GLY A 163 -4.88 16.75 0.60
C GLY A 163 -4.11 16.22 -0.63
N HIS A 164 -2.84 15.84 -0.48
CA HIS A 164 -2.00 15.33 -1.55
C HIS A 164 -1.50 13.92 -1.27
N HIS A 165 -1.59 13.07 -2.27
CA HIS A 165 -1.04 11.71 -2.26
C HIS A 165 0.32 11.69 -2.94
N TYR A 166 1.34 11.22 -2.21
CA TYR A 166 2.72 11.04 -2.69
C TYR A 166 3.02 9.57 -2.85
N ILE A 167 3.67 9.19 -3.95
CA ILE A 167 4.09 7.81 -4.19
C ILE A 167 5.36 7.77 -5.02
N LEU A 168 6.23 6.78 -4.77
CA LEU A 168 7.39 6.48 -5.60
C LEU A 168 7.04 5.34 -6.54
N THR A 169 7.09 5.61 -7.86
CA THR A 169 6.84 4.59 -8.89
C THR A 169 8.02 3.62 -8.99
N ASP A 170 7.78 2.45 -9.56
CA ASP A 170 8.82 1.43 -9.79
C ASP A 170 9.99 1.97 -10.63
N GLY A 171 9.70 2.87 -11.55
CA GLY A 171 10.70 3.55 -12.40
C GLY A 171 11.45 4.70 -11.73
N GLY A 172 11.27 4.99 -10.45
CA GLY A 172 11.97 6.04 -9.72
C GLY A 172 11.44 7.45 -9.97
N ILE A 173 10.13 7.58 -10.15
CA ILE A 173 9.45 8.87 -10.24
C ILE A 173 8.60 9.08 -8.98
N VAL A 174 8.83 10.19 -8.30
CA VAL A 174 7.93 10.66 -7.23
C VAL A 174 6.77 11.37 -7.89
N GLU A 175 5.57 10.85 -7.69
CA GLU A 175 4.33 11.50 -8.11
C GLU A 175 3.63 12.13 -6.91
N CYS A 176 3.06 13.32 -7.14
CA CYS A 176 2.14 13.98 -6.22
C CYS A 176 0.81 14.20 -6.93
N ARG A 177 -0.29 13.76 -6.31
CA ARG A 177 -1.64 13.94 -6.83
C ARG A 177 -2.54 14.56 -5.79
N ASP A 178 -3.41 15.47 -6.22
CA ASP A 178 -4.53 15.96 -5.41
C ASP A 178 -5.52 14.80 -5.16
N ILE A 179 -5.86 14.52 -3.90
CA ILE A 179 -6.70 13.36 -3.56
C ILE A 179 -8.16 13.54 -3.95
N LYS A 180 -8.65 14.77 -4.08
CA LYS A 180 -10.05 15.06 -4.41
C LYS A 180 -10.33 15.00 -5.91
N THR A 181 -9.34 15.36 -6.72
CA THR A 181 -9.50 15.47 -8.18
C THR A 181 -8.74 14.40 -8.98
N GLY A 182 -7.77 13.73 -8.35
CA GLY A 182 -6.85 12.81 -9.03
C GLY A 182 -5.82 13.50 -9.92
N LYS A 183 -5.85 14.82 -10.03
CA LYS A 183 -4.93 15.55 -10.91
C LYS A 183 -3.49 15.43 -10.43
N LEU A 184 -2.60 15.17 -11.38
CA LEU A 184 -1.16 15.17 -11.14
C LEU A 184 -0.71 16.61 -10.87
N VAL A 185 -0.07 16.81 -9.70
CA VAL A 185 0.52 18.09 -9.29
C VAL A 185 1.95 18.19 -9.79
N PHE A 186 2.72 17.13 -9.58
CA PHE A 186 4.06 16.97 -10.18
C PHE A 186 4.42 15.50 -10.36
N ASN A 187 5.42 15.24 -11.21
CA ASN A 187 6.13 13.98 -11.31
C ASN A 187 7.63 14.28 -11.52
N GLU A 188 8.46 13.86 -10.58
CA GLU A 188 9.87 14.17 -10.58
C GLU A 188 10.73 12.91 -10.38
N ARG A 189 11.76 12.77 -11.20
CA ARG A 189 12.66 11.62 -11.14
C ARG A 189 13.66 11.77 -10.01
N VAL A 190 13.77 10.72 -9.18
CA VAL A 190 14.85 10.58 -8.21
C VAL A 190 15.85 9.53 -8.67
N LYS A 191 17.12 9.84 -8.46
CA LYS A 191 18.24 8.95 -8.79
C LYS A 191 19.32 9.10 -7.72
N GLY A 192 19.85 8.00 -7.26
CA GLY A 192 20.96 7.94 -6.32
C GLY A 192 22.26 7.48 -6.97
N PRO A 193 23.36 7.43 -6.21
CA PRO A 193 24.65 6.96 -6.66
C PRO A 193 24.76 5.43 -6.80
N GLY A 194 23.83 4.71 -6.18
CA GLY A 194 23.79 3.25 -6.26
C GLY A 194 23.41 2.70 -7.62
N PRO A 195 23.50 1.38 -7.81
CA PRO A 195 23.05 0.73 -9.04
C PRO A 195 21.57 1.05 -9.31
N THR A 196 21.22 1.18 -10.58
CA THR A 196 19.82 1.33 -10.97
C THR A 196 19.02 0.13 -10.47
N GLY A 197 17.96 0.38 -9.72
CA GLY A 197 17.10 -0.64 -9.15
C GLY A 197 15.64 -0.21 -9.15
N GLN A 198 14.77 -1.20 -9.02
CA GLN A 198 13.34 -0.97 -8.88
C GLN A 198 13.02 -0.37 -7.50
N ASN A 199 11.87 0.27 -7.39
CA ASN A 199 11.42 0.92 -6.16
C ASN A 199 10.21 0.17 -5.59
N TRP A 200 10.49 -0.72 -4.64
CA TRP A 200 9.45 -1.58 -4.02
C TRP A 200 9.08 -1.15 -2.61
N SER A 201 9.89 -0.31 -1.98
CA SER A 201 9.57 0.18 -0.65
C SER A 201 8.38 1.14 -0.67
N SER A 202 7.54 1.04 0.34
CA SER A 202 6.51 2.05 0.63
C SER A 202 7.16 3.33 1.12
N LEU A 203 6.52 4.47 0.86
CA LEU A 203 6.91 5.73 1.47
C LEU A 203 6.61 5.70 2.97
N VAL A 204 7.46 6.37 3.73
CA VAL A 204 7.23 6.67 5.14
C VAL A 204 7.19 8.18 5.30
N LEU A 205 6.16 8.67 5.97
CA LEU A 205 5.96 10.10 6.25
C LEU A 205 6.21 10.37 7.73
N SER A 206 7.14 11.29 8.01
CA SER A 206 7.36 11.78 9.35
C SER A 206 6.38 12.89 9.74
N ALA A 207 6.27 13.16 11.03
CA ALA A 207 5.34 14.19 11.56
C ALA A 207 5.68 15.61 11.06
N ASP A 208 6.96 15.89 10.82
CA ASP A 208 7.45 17.15 10.27
C ASP A 208 7.34 17.24 8.73
N GLY A 209 6.78 16.22 8.08
CA GLY A 209 6.44 16.24 6.66
C GLY A 209 7.55 15.84 5.72
N LEU A 210 8.46 15.03 6.17
CA LEU A 210 9.47 14.42 5.32
C LEU A 210 9.02 13.04 4.86
N CYS A 211 9.15 12.78 3.57
CA CYS A 211 9.01 11.45 2.99
C CYS A 211 10.36 10.76 2.91
N TYR A 212 10.38 9.49 3.31
CA TYR A 212 11.53 8.61 3.19
C TYR A 212 11.16 7.46 2.25
N ALA A 213 12.06 7.15 1.33
CA ALA A 213 11.92 6.05 0.38
C ALA A 213 13.26 5.34 0.17
N ALA A 214 13.23 4.07 -0.23
CA ALA A 214 14.42 3.32 -0.59
C ALA A 214 14.20 2.59 -1.92
N ASN A 215 15.28 2.39 -2.69
CA ASN A 215 15.28 1.59 -3.90
C ASN A 215 16.10 0.30 -3.74
N GLN A 216 15.96 -0.62 -4.69
CA GLN A 216 16.71 -1.88 -4.69
C GLN A 216 18.22 -1.69 -4.92
N GLY A 217 18.65 -0.55 -5.44
CA GLY A 217 20.07 -0.20 -5.58
C GLY A 217 20.74 0.18 -4.27
N GLY A 218 19.98 0.31 -3.17
CA GLY A 218 20.51 0.70 -1.86
C GLY A 218 20.46 2.18 -1.58
N ASP A 219 19.83 2.97 -2.45
CA ASP A 219 19.68 4.40 -2.24
C ASP A 219 18.44 4.70 -1.41
N CYS A 220 18.57 5.67 -0.51
CA CYS A 220 17.51 6.23 0.30
C CYS A 220 17.31 7.70 -0.03
N PHE A 221 16.09 8.08 -0.34
CA PHE A 221 15.70 9.43 -0.73
C PHE A 221 14.93 10.09 0.40
N VAL A 222 15.21 11.35 0.67
CA VAL A 222 14.45 12.19 1.60
C VAL A 222 13.96 13.42 0.86
N PHE A 223 12.64 13.62 0.83
CA PHE A 223 12.01 14.77 0.18
C PHE A 223 10.84 15.31 0.99
N LYS A 224 10.47 16.58 0.76
CA LYS A 224 9.33 17.18 1.44
C LYS A 224 7.99 16.70 0.86
N ALA A 225 7.04 16.39 1.73
CA ALA A 225 5.65 16.14 1.35
C ALA A 225 4.90 17.47 1.16
N THR A 226 5.24 18.20 0.11
CA THR A 226 4.64 19.49 -0.29
C THR A 226 4.27 19.48 -1.77
N PRO A 227 3.30 20.29 -2.24
CA PRO A 227 2.91 20.36 -3.66
C PRO A 227 4.03 20.81 -4.60
N LYS A 228 5.11 21.38 -4.07
CA LYS A 228 6.34 21.67 -4.82
C LYS A 228 7.39 20.65 -4.44
N PHE A 229 7.91 19.90 -5.43
CA PHE A 229 8.94 18.90 -5.18
C PHE A 229 10.24 19.53 -4.66
N GLU A 230 10.77 18.96 -3.57
CA GLU A 230 12.05 19.35 -2.98
C GLU A 230 12.74 18.09 -2.45
N LEU A 231 13.75 17.61 -3.17
CA LEU A 231 14.64 16.54 -2.73
C LEU A 231 15.68 17.11 -1.77
N LEU A 232 15.70 16.65 -0.52
CA LEU A 232 16.60 17.14 0.51
C LEU A 232 17.92 16.37 0.55
N SER A 233 17.84 15.05 0.42
CA SER A 233 19.05 14.22 0.41
C SER A 233 18.84 12.91 -0.33
N THR A 234 19.96 12.39 -0.79
CA THR A 234 20.08 11.03 -1.31
C THR A 234 21.27 10.37 -0.63
N ASN A 235 21.03 9.24 0.03
CA ASN A 235 22.04 8.49 0.77
C ASN A 235 22.09 7.06 0.22
N SER A 236 23.26 6.43 0.18
CA SER A 236 23.39 5.05 -0.25
C SER A 236 23.95 4.19 0.87
N LEU A 237 23.33 3.04 1.11
CA LEU A 237 23.80 2.05 2.07
C LEU A 237 24.79 1.05 1.47
N GLY A 238 25.02 1.12 0.14
CA GLY A 238 25.95 0.22 -0.55
C GLY A 238 25.50 -1.24 -0.61
N GLU A 239 24.26 -1.52 -0.27
CA GLU A 239 23.67 -2.87 -0.37
C GLU A 239 22.20 -2.82 -0.80
N LYS A 240 21.72 -3.91 -1.40
CA LYS A 240 20.36 -4.01 -1.90
C LYS A 240 19.33 -3.92 -0.77
N ILE A 241 18.27 -3.11 -1.01
CA ILE A 241 17.13 -2.93 -0.12
C ILE A 241 15.87 -3.36 -0.88
N ILE A 242 15.00 -4.17 -0.26
CA ILE A 242 13.70 -4.56 -0.84
C ILE A 242 12.55 -4.09 0.03
N GLY A 243 12.70 -4.17 1.35
CA GLY A 243 11.67 -3.80 2.30
C GLY A 243 11.49 -2.29 2.46
N SER A 244 10.39 -1.91 3.05
CA SER A 244 10.12 -0.53 3.42
C SER A 244 10.94 -0.11 4.64
N ILE A 245 11.20 1.18 4.78
CA ILE A 245 11.83 1.77 5.95
C ILE A 245 10.82 1.71 7.11
N ALA A 246 11.28 1.32 8.30
CA ALA A 246 10.49 1.41 9.52
C ALA A 246 10.99 2.59 10.37
N VAL A 247 10.10 3.25 11.10
CA VAL A 247 10.42 4.38 11.96
C VAL A 247 9.99 4.06 13.39
N SER A 248 10.89 4.25 14.35
CA SER A 248 10.58 4.16 15.77
C SER A 248 11.54 5.05 16.56
N ASP A 249 11.01 5.77 17.55
CA ASP A 249 11.76 6.57 18.52
C ASP A 249 12.84 7.47 17.90
N GLY A 250 12.49 8.16 16.80
CA GLY A 250 13.40 9.07 16.10
C GLY A 250 14.48 8.39 15.25
N HIS A 251 14.40 7.07 15.08
CA HIS A 251 15.31 6.28 14.28
C HIS A 251 14.64 5.69 13.04
N LEU A 252 15.41 5.55 11.97
CA LEU A 252 15.06 4.80 10.78
C LEU A 252 15.69 3.42 10.86
N PHE A 253 14.90 2.38 10.69
CA PHE A 253 15.36 0.99 10.58
C PHE A 253 15.20 0.54 9.14
N ILE A 254 16.32 0.18 8.51
CA ILE A 254 16.36 -0.18 7.09
C ILE A 254 16.95 -1.58 6.96
N ARG A 255 16.14 -2.51 6.46
CA ARG A 255 16.59 -3.88 6.22
C ARG A 255 17.24 -3.99 4.84
N GLY A 256 18.58 -4.10 4.86
CA GLY A 256 19.36 -4.51 3.69
C GLY A 256 19.43 -6.03 3.54
N TYR A 257 20.08 -6.50 2.49
CA TYR A 257 20.31 -7.95 2.28
C TYR A 257 21.19 -8.57 3.36
N LYS A 258 22.19 -7.84 3.81
CA LYS A 258 23.20 -8.32 4.77
C LYS A 258 22.97 -7.77 6.16
N ASN A 259 22.55 -6.51 6.27
CA ASN A 259 22.52 -5.76 7.52
C ASN A 259 21.12 -5.24 7.84
N LEU A 260 20.87 -5.01 9.12
CA LEU A 260 19.81 -4.14 9.61
C LEU A 260 20.47 -2.83 10.05
N TRP A 261 20.13 -1.75 9.37
CA TRP A 261 20.66 -0.41 9.63
C TRP A 261 19.74 0.33 10.60
N CYS A 262 20.34 0.96 11.60
CA CYS A 262 19.65 1.91 12.48
C CYS A 262 20.28 3.28 12.28
N VAL A 263 19.51 4.23 11.76
CA VAL A 263 19.97 5.59 11.46
C VAL A 263 19.15 6.59 12.27
N GLY A 264 19.82 7.45 13.02
CA GLY A 264 19.19 8.46 13.85
C GLY A 264 20.16 9.56 14.25
N LYS A 265 19.66 10.60 14.89
CA LYS A 265 20.52 11.62 15.52
C LYS A 265 21.19 11.01 16.74
N LYS A 266 22.48 11.33 16.92
CA LYS A 266 23.19 11.09 18.17
C LYS A 266 22.71 12.07 19.23
#